data_05c6f98f86fc054a3bf3da67fb3c5694
#
_entry.id   05c6f98f86fc054a3bf3da67fb3c5694
#
_cell.length_a   1.000
_cell.length_b   1.000
_cell.length_c   1.000
_cell.angle_alpha   90.00
_cell.angle_beta   90.00
_cell.angle_gamma   90.00
#
_symmetry.space_group_name_H-M   'P 1'
#
loop_
_entity.id
_entity.type
_entity.pdbx_description
1 polymer ?
#
loop_
_entity_poly.entity_id
_entity_poly.type
_entity_poly.pdbx_seq_one_letter_code
_entity_poly.pdbx_strand_id
1 'polypeptide(L)'
;YVADVSITAGEFLGNLGFQRGNTHISAYPLLWNLIGSHDTARILHLCSGDKNRHKLAAAIQLLTPGMPMIYYGDEVSMTGAKDPDCRRGMLWDENRQDRDMLRWYRRLLQLRKEIPAITEGRILCQEAYDDAGLIRITRSLDGQEVTLLFCSKDTAAELPELAGKTDLLSGNVFDGHLKGIAALVLQ
;
A
#
# COMPACT_ATOMS: atom_id res chain seq x y z
N TYR A 1 -1.46 11.52 -0.74
CA TYR A 1 -1.89 10.67 -1.84
C TYR A 1 -3.11 9.81 -1.46
N VAL A 2 -3.05 8.99 -0.41
CA VAL A 2 -4.19 8.13 -0.02
C VAL A 2 -5.20 8.87 0.86
N ALA A 3 -4.76 9.53 1.91
CA ALA A 3 -5.62 10.28 2.84
C ALA A 3 -5.80 11.74 2.42
N ASP A 4 -4.77 12.35 1.83
CA ASP A 4 -4.82 13.69 1.25
C ASP A 4 -4.87 13.59 -0.28
N VAL A 5 -6.05 13.77 -0.84
CA VAL A 5 -6.31 13.67 -2.29
C VAL A 5 -5.77 14.84 -3.10
N SER A 6 -5.25 15.90 -2.46
CA SER A 6 -4.57 16.99 -3.13
C SER A 6 -3.19 16.60 -3.65
N ILE A 7 -2.57 15.58 -3.05
CA ILE A 7 -1.27 15.05 -3.49
C ILE A 7 -1.50 14.11 -4.69
N THR A 8 -0.92 14.45 -5.83
CA THR A 8 -1.06 13.64 -7.05
C THR A 8 -0.24 12.34 -6.98
N ALA A 9 -0.51 11.41 -7.89
CA ALA A 9 0.25 10.17 -8.02
C ALA A 9 1.73 10.47 -8.35
N GLY A 10 1.97 11.42 -9.25
CA GLY A 10 3.31 11.87 -9.65
C GLY A 10 4.09 12.51 -8.51
N GLU A 11 3.45 13.39 -7.73
CA GLU A 11 4.08 14.02 -6.56
C GLU A 11 4.45 12.98 -5.50
N PHE A 12 3.55 12.04 -5.22
CA PHE A 12 3.82 10.98 -4.27
C PHE A 12 4.99 10.09 -4.72
N LEU A 13 4.98 9.70 -6.00
CA LEU A 13 6.04 8.89 -6.58
C LEU A 13 7.38 9.63 -6.60
N GLY A 14 7.37 10.94 -6.91
CA GLY A 14 8.53 11.81 -6.84
C GLY A 14 9.13 11.89 -5.43
N ASN A 15 8.29 11.98 -4.40
CA ASN A 15 8.73 11.99 -3.02
C ASN A 15 9.40 10.66 -2.60
N LEU A 16 8.85 9.52 -3.03
CA LEU A 16 9.51 8.21 -2.81
C LEU A 16 10.86 8.13 -3.52
N GLY A 17 10.94 8.64 -4.75
CA GLY A 17 12.18 8.73 -5.52
C GLY A 17 13.22 9.64 -4.87
N PHE A 18 12.80 10.80 -4.34
CA PHE A 18 13.65 11.72 -3.61
C PHE A 18 14.24 11.10 -2.34
N GLN A 19 13.42 10.42 -1.55
CA GLN A 19 13.90 9.71 -0.35
C GLN A 19 14.93 8.65 -0.71
N ARG A 20 14.67 7.86 -1.75
CA ARG A 20 15.60 6.86 -2.26
C ARG A 20 16.92 7.46 -2.72
N GLY A 21 16.87 8.56 -3.47
CA GLY A 21 18.05 9.24 -4.01
C GLY A 21 18.92 9.90 -2.93
N ASN A 22 18.32 10.31 -1.81
CA ASN A 22 19.01 10.98 -0.70
C ASN A 22 19.41 10.04 0.46
N THR A 23 19.15 8.74 0.31
CA THR A 23 19.52 7.75 1.32
C THR A 23 20.58 6.81 0.75
N HIS A 24 21.63 6.52 1.53
CA HIS A 24 22.63 5.55 1.11
C HIS A 24 21.97 4.21 0.75
N ILE A 25 22.39 3.59 -0.35
CA ILE A 25 21.71 2.43 -0.91
C ILE A 25 21.55 1.27 0.07
N SER A 26 22.52 1.04 0.94
CA SER A 26 22.46 0.02 1.99
C SER A 26 21.56 0.39 3.17
N ALA A 27 21.25 1.67 3.37
CA ALA A 27 20.37 2.14 4.44
C ALA A 27 18.90 2.22 4.01
N TYR A 28 18.64 2.41 2.70
CA TYR A 28 17.29 2.54 2.19
C TYR A 28 16.34 1.39 2.57
N PRO A 29 16.73 0.10 2.48
CA PRO A 29 15.89 -1.01 2.91
C PRO A 29 15.62 -1.06 4.42
N LEU A 30 16.38 -0.30 5.21
CA LEU A 30 16.27 -0.24 6.67
C LEU A 30 15.39 0.92 7.16
N LEU A 31 14.95 1.80 6.26
CA LEU A 31 14.03 2.89 6.61
C LEU A 31 12.69 2.33 7.06
N TRP A 32 12.13 2.92 8.10
CA TRP A 32 10.82 2.52 8.59
C TRP A 32 9.71 3.11 7.74
N ASN A 33 8.88 2.23 7.16
CA ASN A 33 7.64 2.60 6.50
C ASN A 33 6.52 2.60 7.54
N LEU A 34 6.00 3.77 7.89
CA LEU A 34 4.90 3.90 8.83
C LEU A 34 3.79 4.78 8.25
N ILE A 35 2.55 4.43 8.56
CA ILE A 35 1.34 5.19 8.19
C ILE A 35 0.55 5.63 9.43
N GLY A 36 0.99 5.22 10.61
CA GLY A 36 0.44 5.58 11.90
C GLY A 36 1.46 5.43 13.02
N SER A 37 1.32 6.22 14.07
CA SER A 37 2.13 6.17 15.29
C SER A 37 1.34 6.72 16.48
N HIS A 38 1.96 6.71 17.65
CA HIS A 38 1.39 7.31 18.86
C HIS A 38 1.33 8.85 18.80
N ASP A 39 2.01 9.49 17.83
CA ASP A 39 2.04 10.95 17.67
C ASP A 39 1.10 11.46 16.56
N THR A 40 0.48 10.55 15.81
CA THR A 40 -0.38 10.90 14.67
C THR A 40 -1.79 10.34 14.85
N ALA A 41 -2.77 10.98 14.22
CA ALA A 41 -4.09 10.36 14.08
C ALA A 41 -3.95 9.01 13.34
N ARG A 42 -4.82 8.05 13.68
CA ARG A 42 -4.81 6.72 13.07
C ARG A 42 -5.18 6.79 11.60
N ILE A 43 -4.62 5.89 10.79
CA ILE A 43 -4.82 5.90 9.34
C ILE A 43 -6.30 5.84 8.94
N LEU A 44 -7.13 5.03 9.60
CA LEU A 44 -8.56 4.97 9.30
C LEU A 44 -9.26 6.30 9.58
N HIS A 45 -8.86 7.03 10.63
CA HIS A 45 -9.37 8.38 10.91
C HIS A 45 -8.96 9.36 9.80
N LEU A 46 -7.69 9.33 9.38
CA LEU A 46 -7.18 10.18 8.29
C LEU A 46 -7.88 9.88 6.95
N CYS A 47 -8.28 8.64 6.74
CA CYS A 47 -9.08 8.22 5.59
C CYS A 47 -10.58 8.49 5.75
N SER A 48 -11.01 9.27 6.77
CA SER A 48 -12.42 9.57 7.05
C SER A 48 -13.31 8.33 7.20
N GLY A 49 -12.75 7.24 7.70
CA GLY A 49 -13.44 5.96 7.88
C GLY A 49 -13.51 5.08 6.62
N ASP A 50 -12.95 5.53 5.50
CA ASP A 50 -12.91 4.75 4.25
C ASP A 50 -11.90 3.60 4.36
N LYS A 51 -12.42 2.38 4.47
CA LYS A 51 -11.64 1.15 4.60
C LYS A 51 -10.87 0.79 3.33
N ASN A 52 -11.34 1.18 2.14
CA ASN A 52 -10.62 0.91 0.89
C ASN A 52 -9.35 1.79 0.83
N ARG A 53 -9.45 3.05 1.24
CA ARG A 53 -8.28 3.93 1.40
C ARG A 53 -7.32 3.39 2.44
N HIS A 54 -7.81 2.91 3.58
CA HIS A 54 -6.95 2.29 4.59
C HIS A 54 -6.24 1.04 4.03
N LYS A 55 -6.96 0.15 3.31
CA LYS A 55 -6.35 -1.02 2.64
C LYS A 55 -5.27 -0.60 1.65
N LEU A 56 -5.51 0.44 0.86
CA LEU A 56 -4.52 0.97 -0.08
C LEU A 56 -3.28 1.50 0.64
N ALA A 57 -3.45 2.28 1.73
CA ALA A 57 -2.33 2.78 2.52
C ALA A 57 -1.49 1.65 3.11
N ALA A 58 -2.14 0.62 3.66
CA ALA A 58 -1.47 -0.57 4.17
C ALA A 58 -0.71 -1.34 3.06
N ALA A 59 -1.30 -1.44 1.85
CA ALA A 59 -0.64 -2.07 0.71
C ALA A 59 0.62 -1.31 0.31
N ILE A 60 0.57 0.02 0.19
CA ILE A 60 1.73 0.85 -0.10
C ILE A 60 2.81 0.66 0.98
N GLN A 61 2.44 0.72 2.27
CA GLN A 61 3.36 0.54 3.38
C GLN A 61 4.08 -0.81 3.33
N LEU A 62 3.32 -1.88 3.09
CA LEU A 62 3.83 -3.26 3.22
C LEU A 62 4.48 -3.77 1.94
N LEU A 63 4.11 -3.26 0.77
CA LEU A 63 4.62 -3.72 -0.53
C LEU A 63 5.71 -2.82 -1.12
N THR A 64 6.13 -1.76 -0.42
CA THR A 64 7.30 -0.96 -0.80
C THR A 64 8.54 -1.39 0.00
N PRO A 65 9.77 -1.14 -0.53
CA PRO A 65 11.00 -1.39 0.22
C PRO A 65 11.05 -0.61 1.52
N GLY A 66 11.75 -1.12 2.51
CA GLY A 66 11.86 -0.58 3.86
C GLY A 66 11.33 -1.55 4.90
N MET A 67 11.36 -1.18 6.15
CA MET A 67 10.86 -1.97 7.28
C MET A 67 9.46 -1.47 7.67
N PRO A 68 8.39 -2.21 7.37
CA PRO A 68 7.04 -1.77 7.71
C PRO A 68 6.82 -1.83 9.22
N MET A 69 6.36 -0.71 9.80
CA MET A 69 5.98 -0.61 11.20
C MET A 69 4.46 -0.45 11.30
N ILE A 70 3.77 -1.50 11.74
CA ILE A 70 2.32 -1.49 11.95
C ILE A 70 2.06 -0.92 13.35
N TYR A 71 1.35 0.21 13.42
CA TYR A 71 0.89 0.71 14.70
C TYR A 71 -0.28 -0.14 15.19
N TYR A 72 -0.19 -0.66 16.42
CA TYR A 72 -1.16 -1.62 16.96
C TYR A 72 -2.61 -1.16 16.77
N GLY A 73 -3.45 -2.07 16.33
CA GLY A 73 -4.88 -1.83 16.12
C GLY A 73 -5.24 -1.30 14.73
N ASP A 74 -4.29 -0.83 13.93
CA ASP A 74 -4.58 -0.44 12.55
C ASP A 74 -5.00 -1.68 11.74
N GLU A 75 -4.40 -2.84 12.01
CA GLU A 75 -4.72 -4.12 11.39
C GLU A 75 -6.14 -4.65 11.70
N VAL A 76 -6.81 -4.05 12.68
CA VAL A 76 -8.21 -4.36 13.05
C VAL A 76 -9.13 -3.15 12.93
N SER A 77 -8.73 -2.16 12.14
CA SER A 77 -9.50 -0.94 11.85
C SER A 77 -9.82 -0.07 13.06
N MET A 78 -8.93 0.00 14.05
CA MET A 78 -9.09 0.99 15.12
C MET A 78 -8.99 2.40 14.54
N THR A 79 -9.89 3.27 15.01
CA THR A 79 -9.86 4.70 14.68
C THR A 79 -9.46 5.53 15.90
N GLY A 80 -8.98 6.73 15.68
CA GLY A 80 -8.63 7.71 16.71
C GLY A 80 -8.06 8.97 16.09
N ALA A 81 -8.51 10.13 16.58
CA ALA A 81 -7.99 11.44 16.20
C ALA A 81 -6.58 11.66 16.80
N LYS A 82 -6.11 12.91 16.85
CA LYS A 82 -4.80 13.24 17.46
C LYS A 82 -4.75 12.81 18.94
N ASP A 83 -3.54 12.79 19.48
CA ASP A 83 -3.28 12.52 20.90
C ASP A 83 -4.27 13.29 21.82
N PRO A 84 -4.84 12.62 22.85
CA PRO A 84 -4.59 11.23 23.32
C PRO A 84 -5.46 10.17 22.61
N ASP A 85 -6.36 10.53 21.72
CA ASP A 85 -7.36 9.66 21.14
C ASP A 85 -6.77 8.51 20.27
N CYS A 86 -5.65 8.77 19.59
CA CYS A 86 -4.91 7.74 18.82
C CYS A 86 -4.30 6.65 19.72
N ARG A 87 -4.14 6.88 21.03
CA ARG A 87 -3.51 5.97 22.00
C ARG A 87 -4.48 5.13 22.80
N ARG A 88 -5.73 4.97 22.33
CA ARG A 88 -6.69 4.07 22.98
C ARG A 88 -6.13 2.66 23.15
N GLY A 89 -6.51 1.96 24.22
CA GLY A 89 -6.10 0.57 24.44
C GLY A 89 -6.48 -0.34 23.27
N MET A 90 -5.68 -1.39 23.04
CA MET A 90 -5.93 -2.37 21.98
C MET A 90 -7.32 -2.98 22.10
N LEU A 91 -7.99 -3.14 20.96
CA LEU A 91 -9.29 -3.80 20.86
C LEU A 91 -9.08 -5.32 20.89
N TRP A 92 -9.15 -5.93 22.08
CA TRP A 92 -8.94 -7.36 22.26
C TRP A 92 -10.18 -8.21 21.98
N ASP A 93 -11.39 -7.61 22.06
CA ASP A 93 -12.62 -8.31 21.73
C ASP A 93 -12.68 -8.63 20.24
N GLU A 94 -12.50 -9.90 19.93
CA GLU A 94 -12.46 -10.39 18.55
C GLU A 94 -13.76 -10.15 17.78
N ASN A 95 -14.92 -10.06 18.46
CA ASN A 95 -16.20 -9.78 17.81
C ASN A 95 -16.33 -8.32 17.35
N ARG A 96 -15.49 -7.45 17.88
CA ARG A 96 -15.43 -6.02 17.53
C ARG A 96 -14.33 -5.69 16.54
N GLN A 97 -13.40 -6.63 16.29
CA GLN A 97 -12.30 -6.46 15.35
C GLN A 97 -12.77 -6.56 13.90
N ASP A 98 -12.21 -5.73 13.02
CA ASP A 98 -12.38 -5.87 11.58
C ASP A 98 -11.57 -7.05 11.04
N ARG A 99 -12.22 -8.19 10.91
CA ARG A 99 -11.59 -9.43 10.43
C ARG A 99 -11.18 -9.36 8.97
N ASP A 100 -11.84 -8.52 8.15
CA ASP A 100 -11.48 -8.34 6.76
C ASP A 100 -10.16 -7.56 6.63
N MET A 101 -10.02 -6.47 7.40
CA MET A 101 -8.77 -5.72 7.47
C MET A 101 -7.63 -6.59 8.00
N LEU A 102 -7.87 -7.40 9.03
CA LEU A 102 -6.86 -8.31 9.57
C LEU A 102 -6.38 -9.33 8.53
N ARG A 103 -7.32 -9.92 7.74
CA ARG A 103 -6.96 -10.81 6.62
C ARG A 103 -6.15 -10.08 5.56
N TRP A 104 -6.50 -8.83 5.25
CA TRP A 104 -5.78 -8.00 4.30
C TRP A 104 -4.32 -7.80 4.72
N TYR A 105 -4.06 -7.35 5.95
CA TYR A 105 -2.70 -7.18 6.47
C TYR A 105 -1.91 -8.50 6.44
N ARG A 106 -2.51 -9.61 6.85
CA ARG A 106 -1.89 -10.95 6.80
C ARG A 106 -1.51 -11.34 5.38
N ARG A 107 -2.39 -11.09 4.40
CA ARG A 107 -2.11 -11.40 3.00
C ARG A 107 -0.97 -10.55 2.44
N LEU A 108 -0.94 -9.26 2.73
CA LEU A 108 0.15 -8.38 2.32
C LEU A 108 1.50 -8.83 2.91
N LEU A 109 1.55 -9.15 4.19
CA LEU A 109 2.76 -9.64 4.85
C LEU A 109 3.22 -10.98 4.27
N GLN A 110 2.28 -11.86 3.93
CA GLN A 110 2.57 -13.13 3.29
C GLN A 110 3.20 -12.91 1.91
N LEU A 111 2.58 -12.10 1.05
CA LEU A 111 3.12 -11.77 -0.28
C LEU A 111 4.51 -11.13 -0.20
N ARG A 112 4.68 -10.18 0.73
CA ARG A 112 5.99 -9.56 0.97
C ARG A 112 7.07 -10.59 1.30
N LYS A 113 6.74 -11.65 2.05
CA LYS A 113 7.67 -12.73 2.42
C LYS A 113 7.89 -13.72 1.29
N GLU A 114 6.83 -14.06 0.54
CA GLU A 114 6.86 -15.10 -0.52
C GLU A 114 7.48 -14.59 -1.82
N ILE A 115 7.43 -13.28 -2.08
CA ILE A 115 7.87 -12.67 -3.32
C ILE A 115 8.93 -11.58 -3.06
N PRO A 116 10.21 -11.96 -2.89
CA PRO A 116 11.29 -11.00 -2.64
C PRO A 116 11.40 -9.90 -3.70
N ALA A 117 10.98 -10.18 -4.95
CA ALA A 117 10.94 -9.18 -6.02
C ALA A 117 10.12 -7.93 -5.65
N ILE A 118 9.13 -8.02 -4.76
CA ILE A 118 8.34 -6.88 -4.28
C ILE A 118 9.22 -5.82 -3.60
N THR A 119 10.18 -6.24 -2.79
CA THR A 119 10.97 -5.33 -1.94
C THR A 119 12.43 -5.23 -2.35
N GLU A 120 13.01 -6.29 -2.91
CA GLU A 120 14.42 -6.41 -3.25
C GLU A 120 14.66 -6.29 -4.77
N GLY A 121 13.60 -6.51 -5.59
CA GLY A 121 13.70 -6.44 -7.03
C GLY A 121 14.12 -5.06 -7.54
N ARG A 122 14.92 -5.05 -8.64
CA ARG A 122 15.21 -3.81 -9.36
C ARG A 122 13.92 -3.27 -9.99
N ILE A 123 13.78 -1.96 -10.04
CA ILE A 123 12.66 -1.31 -10.73
C ILE A 123 12.91 -1.40 -12.24
N LEU A 124 11.96 -2.00 -12.95
CA LEU A 124 11.92 -2.03 -14.42
C LEU A 124 11.10 -0.88 -14.98
N CYS A 125 9.97 -0.57 -14.33
CA CYS A 125 9.05 0.46 -14.72
C CYS A 125 8.49 1.14 -13.47
N GLN A 126 8.30 2.46 -13.56
CA GLN A 126 7.71 3.27 -12.50
C GLN A 126 6.96 4.43 -13.15
N GLU A 127 5.65 4.41 -13.08
CA GLU A 127 4.76 5.34 -13.77
C GLU A 127 3.69 5.88 -12.84
N ALA A 128 3.28 7.11 -13.07
CA ALA A 128 2.17 7.77 -12.39
C ALA A 128 1.18 8.32 -13.41
N TYR A 129 -0.09 8.10 -13.16
CA TYR A 129 -1.22 8.56 -13.97
C TYR A 129 -2.10 9.44 -13.07
N ASP A 130 -1.83 10.74 -13.06
CA ASP A 130 -2.43 11.70 -12.11
C ASP A 130 -3.95 11.79 -12.25
N ASP A 131 -4.48 11.74 -13.46
CA ASP A 131 -5.93 11.79 -13.71
C ASP A 131 -6.64 10.60 -13.09
N ALA A 132 -6.06 9.41 -13.20
CA ALA A 132 -6.57 8.17 -12.60
C ALA A 132 -6.20 8.01 -11.12
N GLY A 133 -5.25 8.81 -10.60
CA GLY A 133 -4.67 8.60 -9.27
C GLY A 133 -3.96 7.24 -9.15
N LEU A 134 -3.37 6.76 -10.24
CA LEU A 134 -2.77 5.43 -10.34
C LEU A 134 -1.24 5.52 -10.34
N ILE A 135 -0.63 4.64 -9.58
CA ILE A 135 0.82 4.37 -9.62
C ILE A 135 1.02 2.93 -10.05
N ARG A 136 1.94 2.73 -10.99
CA ARG A 136 2.41 1.44 -11.46
C ARG A 136 3.89 1.30 -11.15
N ILE A 137 4.28 0.20 -10.51
CA ILE A 137 5.68 -0.14 -10.24
C ILE A 137 5.89 -1.59 -10.64
N THR A 138 6.73 -1.83 -11.65
CA THR A 138 7.15 -3.18 -12.04
C THR A 138 8.57 -3.43 -11.53
N ARG A 139 8.77 -4.57 -10.89
CA ARG A 139 10.04 -5.00 -10.32
C ARG A 139 10.41 -6.39 -10.78
N SER A 140 11.72 -6.67 -10.82
CA SER A 140 12.25 -8.00 -11.18
C SER A 140 13.40 -8.39 -10.27
N LEU A 141 13.38 -9.64 -9.85
CA LEU A 141 14.47 -10.31 -9.13
C LEU A 141 14.61 -11.73 -9.66
N ASP A 142 15.82 -12.11 -10.10
CA ASP A 142 16.16 -13.45 -10.60
C ASP A 142 15.17 -13.98 -11.66
N GLY A 143 14.69 -13.10 -12.54
CA GLY A 143 13.73 -13.44 -13.61
C GLY A 143 12.27 -13.45 -13.17
N GLN A 144 11.98 -13.32 -11.88
CA GLN A 144 10.62 -13.14 -11.41
C GLN A 144 10.21 -11.67 -11.52
N GLU A 145 9.16 -11.39 -12.28
CA GLU A 145 8.57 -10.06 -12.38
C GLU A 145 7.29 -9.94 -11.55
N VAL A 146 7.09 -8.79 -10.93
CA VAL A 146 5.88 -8.42 -10.21
C VAL A 146 5.53 -6.98 -10.53
N THR A 147 4.25 -6.72 -10.81
CA THR A 147 3.71 -5.37 -11.03
C THR A 147 2.77 -5.00 -9.89
N LEU A 148 3.07 -3.90 -9.22
CA LEU A 148 2.25 -3.30 -8.16
C LEU A 148 1.43 -2.17 -8.78
N LEU A 149 0.12 -2.18 -8.56
CA LEU A 149 -0.79 -1.10 -8.93
C LEU A 149 -1.42 -0.53 -7.66
N PHE A 150 -1.37 0.80 -7.51
CA PHE A 150 -1.96 1.54 -6.40
C PHE A 150 -2.84 2.66 -6.95
N CYS A 151 -4.17 2.52 -6.84
CA CYS A 151 -5.14 3.50 -7.30
C CYS A 151 -5.83 4.18 -6.12
N SER A 152 -5.71 5.51 -6.01
CA SER A 152 -6.25 6.31 -4.89
C SER A 152 -7.55 7.04 -5.22
N LYS A 153 -7.97 7.03 -6.49
CA LYS A 153 -9.21 7.67 -6.94
C LYS A 153 -10.27 6.64 -7.28
N ASP A 154 -11.53 7.03 -7.15
CA ASP A 154 -12.67 6.24 -7.61
C ASP A 154 -12.90 6.48 -9.12
N THR A 155 -11.93 6.04 -9.90
CA THR A 155 -11.87 6.19 -11.37
C THR A 155 -11.68 4.83 -12.01
N ALA A 156 -11.79 4.78 -13.34
CA ALA A 156 -11.41 3.62 -14.13
C ALA A 156 -10.09 3.91 -14.86
N ALA A 157 -9.23 2.90 -14.96
CA ALA A 157 -8.03 2.93 -15.78
C ALA A 157 -7.94 1.65 -16.61
N GLU A 158 -7.53 1.79 -17.88
CA GLU A 158 -7.32 0.65 -18.77
C GLU A 158 -5.83 0.36 -18.91
N LEU A 159 -5.47 -0.90 -18.68
CA LEU A 159 -4.10 -1.42 -18.71
C LEU A 159 -4.10 -2.75 -19.50
N PRO A 160 -4.47 -2.72 -20.80
CA PRO A 160 -4.65 -3.95 -21.59
C PRO A 160 -3.37 -4.79 -21.69
N GLU A 161 -2.20 -4.16 -21.59
CA GLU A 161 -0.92 -4.85 -21.62
C GLU A 161 -0.64 -5.69 -20.35
N LEU A 162 -1.42 -5.51 -19.30
CA LEU A 162 -1.36 -6.31 -18.07
C LEU A 162 -2.48 -7.37 -18.01
N ALA A 163 -3.39 -7.39 -18.96
CA ALA A 163 -4.46 -8.39 -19.01
C ALA A 163 -3.89 -9.81 -19.10
N GLY A 164 -4.56 -10.75 -18.43
CA GLY A 164 -4.12 -12.14 -18.34
C GLY A 164 -3.17 -12.46 -17.18
N LYS A 165 -2.62 -11.44 -16.51
CA LYS A 165 -1.83 -11.64 -15.28
C LYS A 165 -2.74 -12.00 -14.10
N THR A 166 -2.22 -12.77 -13.15
CA THR A 166 -2.95 -13.10 -11.92
C THR A 166 -2.72 -12.02 -10.86
N ASP A 167 -3.80 -11.47 -10.31
CA ASP A 167 -3.71 -10.65 -9.10
C ASP A 167 -3.56 -11.55 -7.87
N LEU A 168 -2.41 -11.50 -7.26
CA LEU A 168 -2.06 -12.33 -6.12
C LEU A 168 -2.79 -11.95 -4.81
N LEU A 169 -3.41 -10.77 -4.75
CA LEU A 169 -4.23 -10.36 -3.60
C LEU A 169 -5.60 -11.04 -3.64
N SER A 170 -6.24 -11.10 -4.80
CA SER A 170 -7.57 -11.70 -4.98
C SER A 170 -7.55 -13.13 -5.50
N GLY A 171 -6.47 -13.54 -6.18
CA GLY A 171 -6.37 -14.81 -6.92
C GLY A 171 -7.06 -14.78 -8.29
N ASN A 172 -7.61 -13.65 -8.72
CA ASN A 172 -8.31 -13.52 -9.99
C ASN A 172 -7.35 -13.16 -11.12
N VAL A 173 -7.72 -13.52 -12.34
CA VAL A 173 -7.05 -13.03 -13.54
C VAL A 173 -7.48 -11.59 -13.78
N PHE A 174 -6.50 -10.71 -13.98
CA PHE A 174 -6.74 -9.30 -14.28
C PHE A 174 -7.19 -9.15 -15.75
N ASP A 175 -8.30 -8.50 -15.96
CA ASP A 175 -8.90 -8.32 -17.29
C ASP A 175 -8.40 -7.08 -18.04
N GLY A 176 -7.47 -6.34 -17.47
CA GLY A 176 -6.96 -5.08 -18.02
C GLY A 176 -7.73 -3.84 -17.56
N HIS A 177 -8.79 -3.99 -16.75
CA HIS A 177 -9.61 -2.89 -16.27
C HIS A 177 -9.51 -2.71 -14.76
N LEU A 178 -8.89 -1.63 -14.31
CA LEU A 178 -8.84 -1.24 -12.90
C LEU A 178 -10.00 -0.29 -12.60
N LYS A 179 -10.75 -0.55 -11.53
CA LYS A 179 -11.87 0.30 -11.09
C LYS A 179 -11.74 0.63 -9.61
N GLY A 180 -11.94 1.92 -9.31
CA GLY A 180 -12.02 2.41 -7.94
C GLY A 180 -10.70 2.41 -7.17
N ILE A 181 -10.81 2.66 -5.88
CA ILE A 181 -9.67 2.66 -4.95
C ILE A 181 -9.23 1.22 -4.72
N ALA A 182 -8.03 0.88 -5.17
CA ALA A 182 -7.55 -0.49 -5.17
C ALA A 182 -6.01 -0.59 -5.07
N ALA A 183 -5.56 -1.75 -4.60
CA ALA A 183 -4.18 -2.22 -4.74
C ALA A 183 -4.20 -3.60 -5.39
N LEU A 184 -3.34 -3.84 -6.39
CA LEU A 184 -3.16 -5.14 -7.04
C LEU A 184 -1.68 -5.53 -7.05
N VAL A 185 -1.43 -6.83 -7.02
CA VAL A 185 -0.10 -7.43 -7.15
C VAL A 185 -0.17 -8.44 -8.30
N LEU A 186 0.29 -8.03 -9.48
CA LEU A 186 0.15 -8.80 -10.72
C LEU A 186 1.43 -9.58 -11.04
N GLN A 187 1.27 -10.86 -11.33
CA GLN A 187 2.35 -11.77 -11.75
C GLN A 187 1.95 -12.57 -12.98
#